data_e15e12a503c712403b24ad9b65d295e5
#
_entry.id   e15e12a503c712403b24ad9b65d295e5
#
_cell.length_a   1.000
_cell.length_b   1.000
_cell.length_c   1.000
_cell.angle_alpha   90.00
_cell.angle_beta   90.00
_cell.angle_gamma   90.00
#
_symmetry.space_group_name_H-M   'P 1'
#
loop_
_entity.id
_entity.type
_entity.pdbx_description
1 polymer ?
#
loop_
_entity_poly.entity_id
_entity_poly.type
_entity_poly.pdbx_seq_one_letter_code
_entity_poly.pdbx_strand_id
1 'polypeptide(L)'
;MIQDEITSHILDSISDGVFTIDKDFSISSFNRAAEKITGVKKEEALGQKCFEVFRSNMCEKICPLRKTLKTGKKQIDIKGYCVSKEGRKIPISVSTALLKDKRGRILGGAETFRDLSEIENLKKELKRASLGKLESKNASMQKIQDMLPSLAESLLPVLIQGETGTGKEIVAKSL
;
A
#
# COMPACT_ATOMS: atom_id res chain seq x y z
N MET A 1 -10.71 18.44 26.41
CA MET A 1 -11.51 19.14 25.36
C MET A 1 -10.61 19.87 24.35
N ILE A 2 -9.95 21.03 24.66
CA ILE A 2 -9.11 21.75 23.67
C ILE A 2 -7.96 20.88 23.11
N GLN A 3 -7.31 20.09 23.96
CA GLN A 3 -6.20 19.20 23.55
C GLN A 3 -6.67 18.09 22.59
N ASP A 4 -7.87 17.59 22.79
CA ASP A 4 -8.44 16.53 21.93
C ASP A 4 -8.85 17.07 20.56
N GLU A 5 -9.38 18.30 20.53
CA GLU A 5 -9.73 19.00 19.28
C GLU A 5 -8.46 19.31 18.46
N ILE A 6 -7.41 19.83 19.09
CA ILE A 6 -6.13 20.11 18.41
C ILE A 6 -5.55 18.80 17.84
N THR A 7 -5.56 17.72 18.61
CA THR A 7 -5.07 16.41 18.16
C THR A 7 -5.87 15.90 16.96
N SER A 8 -7.19 16.05 16.98
CA SER A 8 -8.06 15.68 15.86
C SER A 8 -7.73 16.50 14.60
N HIS A 9 -7.59 17.81 14.73
CA HIS A 9 -7.23 18.67 13.60
C HIS A 9 -5.85 18.34 13.01
N ILE A 10 -4.86 18.03 13.85
CA ILE A 10 -3.53 17.59 13.38
C ILE A 10 -3.66 16.27 12.60
N LEU A 11 -4.37 15.29 13.14
CA LEU A 11 -4.57 14.00 12.45
C LEU A 11 -5.32 14.16 11.13
N ASP A 12 -6.28 15.07 11.06
CA ASP A 12 -7.06 15.33 9.85
C ASP A 12 -6.30 16.15 8.79
N SER A 13 -5.20 16.81 9.16
CA SER A 13 -4.30 17.50 8.23
C SER A 13 -3.32 16.55 7.53
N ILE A 14 -3.17 15.33 8.04
CA ILE A 14 -2.26 14.31 7.47
C ILE A 14 -2.94 13.62 6.30
N SER A 15 -2.22 13.49 5.18
CA SER A 15 -2.71 12.81 3.97
C SER A 15 -2.72 11.28 4.10
N ASP A 16 -1.93 10.73 5.01
CA ASP A 16 -1.92 9.29 5.31
C ASP A 16 -3.12 8.92 6.21
N GLY A 17 -3.73 7.78 5.97
CA GLY A 17 -4.74 7.23 6.86
C GLY A 17 -4.13 6.91 8.22
N VAL A 18 -4.80 7.31 9.29
CA VAL A 18 -4.39 7.03 10.68
C VAL A 18 -5.58 6.49 11.45
N PHE A 19 -5.38 5.38 12.11
CA PHE A 19 -6.32 4.91 13.13
C PHE A 19 -5.58 4.40 14.37
N THR A 20 -6.28 4.42 15.49
CA THR A 20 -5.80 3.84 16.75
C THR A 20 -6.74 2.73 17.19
N ILE A 21 -6.19 1.77 17.92
CA ILE A 21 -6.94 0.67 18.51
C ILE A 21 -6.67 0.57 20.01
N ASP A 22 -7.62 0.01 20.72
CA ASP A 22 -7.44 -0.48 22.09
C ASP A 22 -6.71 -1.85 22.12
N LYS A 23 -6.65 -2.46 23.30
CA LYS A 23 -6.03 -3.80 23.50
C LYS A 23 -6.80 -4.92 22.81
N ASP A 24 -8.08 -4.72 22.57
CA ASP A 24 -9.00 -5.69 21.97
C ASP A 24 -9.13 -5.49 20.46
N PHE A 25 -8.27 -4.67 19.86
CA PHE A 25 -8.28 -4.33 18.44
C PHE A 25 -9.54 -3.56 17.99
N SER A 26 -10.28 -2.94 18.90
CA SER A 26 -11.39 -2.05 18.55
C SER A 26 -10.85 -0.67 18.22
N ILE A 27 -11.32 -0.07 17.12
CA ILE A 27 -10.88 1.24 16.66
C ILE A 27 -11.34 2.31 17.65
N SER A 28 -10.41 3.10 18.17
CA SER A 28 -10.65 4.21 19.10
C SER A 28 -10.51 5.59 18.46
N SER A 29 -9.79 5.72 17.36
CA SER A 29 -9.78 6.92 16.52
C SER A 29 -9.60 6.57 15.05
N PHE A 30 -10.06 7.46 14.16
CA PHE A 30 -10.03 7.27 12.71
C PHE A 30 -10.01 8.64 12.06
N ASN A 31 -8.98 8.97 11.28
CA ASN A 31 -8.84 10.29 10.67
C ASN A 31 -9.55 10.38 9.30
N ARG A 32 -9.69 11.61 8.82
CA ARG A 32 -10.36 11.91 7.54
C ARG A 32 -9.69 11.24 6.33
N ALA A 33 -8.35 11.11 6.33
CA ALA A 33 -7.64 10.41 5.26
C ALA A 33 -7.96 8.91 5.26
N ALA A 34 -8.07 8.29 6.44
CA ALA A 34 -8.49 6.89 6.56
C ALA A 34 -9.90 6.67 6.02
N GLU A 35 -10.85 7.59 6.27
CA GLU A 35 -12.18 7.53 5.65
C GLU A 35 -12.12 7.55 4.12
N LYS A 36 -11.31 8.47 3.53
CA LYS A 36 -11.17 8.60 2.08
C LYS A 36 -10.58 7.36 1.44
N ILE A 37 -9.55 6.78 2.06
CA ILE A 37 -8.84 5.61 1.52
C ILE A 37 -9.72 4.36 1.63
N THR A 38 -10.32 4.12 2.79
CA THR A 38 -11.11 2.90 3.03
C THR A 38 -12.54 2.98 2.53
N GLY A 39 -13.10 4.20 2.38
CA GLY A 39 -14.51 4.42 2.08
C GLY A 39 -15.44 4.19 3.28
N VAL A 40 -14.89 3.98 4.48
CA VAL A 40 -15.65 3.78 5.72
C VAL A 40 -15.67 5.08 6.51
N LYS A 41 -16.83 5.49 6.98
CA LYS A 41 -16.96 6.69 7.80
C LYS A 41 -16.43 6.46 9.21
N LYS A 42 -15.91 7.53 9.84
CA LYS A 42 -15.37 7.49 11.20
C LYS A 42 -16.40 6.93 12.19
N GLU A 43 -17.65 7.37 12.09
CA GLU A 43 -18.74 6.95 12.95
C GLU A 43 -19.05 5.44 12.81
N GLU A 44 -18.86 4.89 11.59
CA GLU A 44 -19.02 3.45 11.32
C GLU A 44 -17.80 2.65 11.82
N ALA A 45 -16.61 3.25 11.78
CA ALA A 45 -15.36 2.58 12.14
C ALA A 45 -15.15 2.49 13.66
N LEU A 46 -15.54 3.52 14.40
CA LEU A 46 -15.33 3.59 15.84
C LEU A 46 -16.01 2.42 16.57
N GLY A 47 -15.26 1.77 17.46
CA GLY A 47 -15.71 0.60 18.22
C GLY A 47 -15.70 -0.72 17.43
N GLN A 48 -15.57 -0.68 16.11
CA GLN A 48 -15.47 -1.90 15.29
C GLN A 48 -14.07 -2.50 15.36
N LYS A 49 -13.95 -3.79 15.06
CA LYS A 49 -12.64 -4.44 14.98
C LYS A 49 -11.86 -3.94 13.75
N CYS A 50 -10.59 -3.57 13.94
CA CYS A 50 -9.79 -2.97 12.88
C CYS A 50 -9.70 -3.86 11.62
N PHE A 51 -9.68 -5.18 11.76
CA PHE A 51 -9.61 -6.11 10.63
C PHE A 51 -10.91 -6.16 9.81
N GLU A 52 -12.06 -5.83 10.40
CA GLU A 52 -13.35 -5.74 9.71
C GLU A 52 -13.47 -4.46 8.88
N VAL A 53 -12.87 -3.37 9.38
CA VAL A 53 -12.88 -2.06 8.73
C VAL A 53 -11.76 -1.94 7.70
N PHE A 54 -10.53 -2.25 8.09
CA PHE A 54 -9.32 -2.04 7.27
C PHE A 54 -9.13 -3.13 6.21
N ARG A 55 -9.56 -4.35 6.47
CA ARG A 55 -9.58 -5.51 5.55
C ARG A 55 -8.29 -5.69 4.73
N SER A 56 -7.14 -5.63 5.41
CA SER A 56 -5.83 -5.81 4.78
C SER A 56 -5.49 -7.30 4.64
N ASN A 57 -4.76 -7.64 3.57
CA ASN A 57 -4.19 -8.98 3.40
C ASN A 57 -3.23 -9.41 4.51
N MET A 58 -2.79 -8.45 5.33
CA MET A 58 -1.91 -8.69 6.48
C MET A 58 -2.66 -9.05 7.76
N CYS A 59 -3.98 -8.78 7.83
CA CYS A 59 -4.75 -8.94 9.08
C CYS A 59 -4.77 -10.38 9.59
N GLU A 60 -4.83 -11.38 8.70
CA GLU A 60 -4.97 -12.78 9.10
C GLU A 60 -3.64 -13.45 9.50
N LYS A 61 -2.57 -13.22 8.73
CA LYS A 61 -1.33 -14.00 8.85
C LYS A 61 -0.19 -13.26 9.54
N ILE A 62 0.03 -12.00 9.20
CA ILE A 62 1.21 -11.22 9.63
C ILE A 62 0.77 -9.81 10.03
N CYS A 63 -0.19 -9.70 10.94
CA CYS A 63 -0.71 -8.40 11.37
C CYS A 63 0.41 -7.54 12.03
N PRO A 64 0.79 -6.39 11.42
CA PRO A 64 1.84 -5.53 11.95
C PRO A 64 1.51 -4.97 13.33
N LEU A 65 0.25 -4.57 13.57
CA LEU A 65 -0.23 -4.12 14.88
C LEU A 65 -0.10 -5.19 15.95
N ARG A 66 -0.52 -6.44 15.66
CA ARG A 66 -0.40 -7.56 16.59
C ARG A 66 1.06 -7.83 16.93
N LYS A 67 1.95 -7.77 15.94
CA LYS A 67 3.39 -7.92 16.15
C LYS A 67 3.94 -6.80 17.03
N THR A 68 3.53 -5.55 16.78
CA THR A 68 3.92 -4.38 17.57
C THR A 68 3.43 -4.49 19.01
N LEU A 69 2.17 -4.86 19.25
CA LEU A 69 1.63 -5.08 20.61
C LEU A 69 2.36 -6.18 21.35
N LYS A 70 2.72 -7.28 20.67
CA LYS A 70 3.42 -8.43 21.28
C LYS A 70 4.89 -8.15 21.58
N THR A 71 5.60 -7.47 20.67
CA THR A 71 7.06 -7.30 20.76
C THR A 71 7.50 -5.95 21.32
N GLY A 72 6.60 -4.97 21.37
CA GLY A 72 6.93 -3.60 21.71
C GLY A 72 7.66 -2.82 20.61
N LYS A 73 8.01 -3.47 19.50
CA LYS A 73 8.78 -2.88 18.39
C LYS A 73 7.86 -2.36 17.31
N LYS A 74 8.06 -1.11 16.90
CA LYS A 74 7.35 -0.52 15.77
C LYS A 74 7.65 -1.29 14.47
N GLN A 75 6.68 -1.39 13.58
CA GLN A 75 6.86 -1.83 12.20
C GLN A 75 6.83 -0.60 11.31
N ILE A 76 7.63 -0.58 10.23
CA ILE A 76 7.75 0.58 9.34
C ILE A 76 7.73 0.09 7.90
N ASP A 77 6.96 0.78 7.05
CA ASP A 77 6.88 0.57 5.59
C ASP A 77 6.58 -0.87 5.17
N ILE A 78 5.68 -1.55 5.89
CA ILE A 78 5.23 -2.88 5.52
C ILE A 78 4.23 -2.75 4.35
N LYS A 79 4.61 -3.27 3.19
CA LYS A 79 3.79 -3.21 1.98
C LYS A 79 2.72 -4.29 1.98
N GLY A 80 1.55 -3.91 1.51
CA GLY A 80 0.40 -4.79 1.35
C GLY A 80 -0.71 -4.12 0.57
N TYR A 81 -1.93 -4.60 0.74
CA TYR A 81 -3.12 -3.93 0.22
C TYR A 81 -4.24 -4.02 1.25
N CYS A 82 -5.13 -3.04 1.22
CA CYS A 82 -6.43 -3.12 1.89
C CYS A 82 -7.55 -3.18 0.85
N VAL A 83 -8.74 -3.55 1.29
CA VAL A 83 -9.93 -3.60 0.45
C VAL A 83 -10.92 -2.54 0.94
N SER A 84 -11.23 -1.57 0.09
CA SER A 84 -12.18 -0.50 0.42
C SER A 84 -13.61 -1.06 0.65
N LYS A 85 -14.50 -0.21 1.18
CA LYS A 85 -15.93 -0.54 1.36
C LYS A 85 -16.58 -0.98 0.04
N GLU A 86 -16.14 -0.41 -1.09
CA GLU A 86 -16.60 -0.70 -2.45
C GLU A 86 -15.92 -1.93 -3.09
N GLY A 87 -15.09 -2.65 -2.35
CA GLY A 87 -14.39 -3.84 -2.85
C GLY A 87 -13.12 -3.54 -3.67
N ARG A 88 -12.67 -2.28 -3.78
CA ARG A 88 -11.44 -1.93 -4.50
C ARG A 88 -10.20 -2.34 -3.70
N LYS A 89 -9.26 -2.99 -4.36
CA LYS A 89 -7.93 -3.29 -3.84
C LYS A 89 -7.05 -2.04 -3.92
N ILE A 90 -6.56 -1.58 -2.77
CA ILE A 90 -5.74 -0.36 -2.65
C ILE A 90 -4.36 -0.78 -2.14
N PRO A 91 -3.29 -0.61 -2.93
CA PRO A 91 -1.93 -0.89 -2.46
C PRO A 91 -1.55 0.12 -1.39
N ILE A 92 -0.99 -0.37 -0.28
CA ILE A 92 -0.67 0.46 0.87
C ILE A 92 0.73 0.16 1.43
N SER A 93 1.30 1.16 2.09
CA SER A 93 2.41 1.00 3.03
C SER A 93 1.92 1.30 4.44
N VAL A 94 2.20 0.41 5.38
CA VAL A 94 1.71 0.45 6.75
C VAL A 94 2.87 0.65 7.72
N SER A 95 2.68 1.53 8.72
CA SER A 95 3.58 1.65 9.86
C SER A 95 2.79 1.63 11.16
N THR A 96 3.34 1.00 12.19
CA THR A 96 2.64 0.80 13.46
C THR A 96 3.48 1.22 14.66
N ALA A 97 2.82 1.71 15.72
CA ALA A 97 3.44 2.11 16.97
C ALA A 97 2.57 1.70 18.17
N LEU A 98 3.20 1.57 19.35
CA LEU A 98 2.49 1.40 20.61
C LEU A 98 1.95 2.73 21.12
N LEU A 99 0.74 2.70 21.63
CA LEU A 99 0.19 3.79 22.45
C LEU A 99 0.35 3.44 23.93
N LYS A 100 0.97 4.34 24.67
CA LYS A 100 1.23 4.19 26.11
C LYS A 100 0.70 5.40 26.88
N ASP A 101 0.27 5.16 28.11
CA ASP A 101 -0.05 6.23 29.04
C ASP A 101 1.22 6.88 29.64
N LYS A 102 1.04 7.92 30.45
CA LYS A 102 2.13 8.61 31.16
C LYS A 102 2.91 7.70 32.13
N ARG A 103 2.36 6.56 32.51
CA ARG A 103 2.97 5.55 33.39
C ARG A 103 3.63 4.41 32.59
N GLY A 104 3.67 4.50 31.25
CA GLY A 104 4.25 3.50 30.37
C GLY A 104 3.36 2.27 30.12
N ARG A 105 2.13 2.23 30.64
CA ARG A 105 1.21 1.12 30.41
C ARG A 105 0.67 1.18 28.98
N ILE A 106 0.65 0.04 28.31
CA ILE A 106 0.13 -0.07 26.93
C ILE A 106 -1.38 0.19 26.97
N LEU A 107 -1.83 1.17 26.21
CA LEU A 107 -3.24 1.49 25.98
C LEU A 107 -3.78 0.76 24.74
N GLY A 108 -2.93 0.53 23.72
CA GLY A 108 -3.27 -0.06 22.46
C GLY A 108 -2.18 0.19 21.42
N GLY A 109 -2.57 0.37 20.17
CA GLY A 109 -1.66 0.66 19.07
C GLY A 109 -2.19 1.72 18.12
N ALA A 110 -1.29 2.35 17.38
CA ALA A 110 -1.60 3.22 16.26
C ALA A 110 -1.07 2.60 14.97
N GLU A 111 -1.83 2.74 13.91
CA GLU A 111 -1.44 2.38 12.55
C GLU A 111 -1.60 3.58 11.64
N THR A 112 -0.54 3.88 10.89
CA THR A 112 -0.57 4.82 9.77
C THR A 112 -0.45 4.03 8.48
N PHE A 113 -1.19 4.42 7.45
CA PHE A 113 -1.14 3.77 6.16
C PHE A 113 -1.27 4.79 5.02
N ARG A 114 -0.41 4.60 4.02
CA ARG A 114 -0.35 5.45 2.83
C ARG A 114 -0.90 4.70 1.64
N ASP A 115 -1.78 5.34 0.88
CA ASP A 115 -2.22 4.85 -0.43
C ASP A 115 -1.08 5.00 -1.44
N LEU A 116 -0.70 3.89 -2.07
CA LEU A 116 0.37 3.84 -3.07
C LEU A 116 -0.17 3.80 -4.50
N SER A 117 -1.49 3.95 -4.71
CA SER A 117 -2.13 3.82 -6.04
C SER A 117 -1.54 4.78 -7.07
N GLU A 118 -1.34 6.04 -6.70
CA GLU A 118 -0.75 7.05 -7.59
C GLU A 118 0.70 6.68 -7.96
N ILE A 119 1.50 6.28 -6.98
CA ILE A 119 2.89 5.87 -7.19
C ILE A 119 2.96 4.65 -8.11
N GLU A 120 2.09 3.66 -7.91
CA GLU A 120 2.05 2.47 -8.76
C GLU A 120 1.58 2.79 -10.18
N ASN A 121 0.61 3.69 -10.34
CA ASN A 121 0.14 4.13 -11.65
C ASN A 121 1.24 4.88 -12.40
N LEU A 122 1.92 5.84 -11.76
CA LEU A 122 3.05 6.54 -12.37
C LEU A 122 4.17 5.59 -12.79
N LYS A 123 4.48 4.58 -11.96
CA LYS A 123 5.46 3.55 -12.33
C LYS A 123 5.02 2.74 -13.55
N LYS A 124 3.74 2.40 -13.65
CA LYS A 124 3.18 1.69 -14.81
C LYS A 124 3.24 2.56 -16.08
N GLU A 125 2.94 3.84 -15.97
CA GLU A 125 3.03 4.79 -17.08
C GLU A 125 4.47 4.99 -17.55
N LEU A 126 5.42 5.14 -16.63
CA LEU A 126 6.86 5.21 -16.96
C LEU A 126 7.32 3.92 -17.64
N LYS A 127 6.90 2.75 -17.14
CA LYS A 127 7.22 1.46 -17.77
C LYS A 127 6.61 1.36 -19.18
N ARG A 128 5.37 1.80 -19.37
CA ARG A 128 4.73 1.88 -20.70
C ARG A 128 5.43 2.85 -21.62
N ALA A 129 5.81 4.04 -21.16
CA ALA A 129 6.56 5.02 -21.95
C ALA A 129 7.94 4.51 -22.36
N SER A 130 8.62 3.74 -21.51
CA SER A 130 9.89 3.09 -21.85
C SER A 130 9.71 1.97 -22.88
N LEU A 131 8.59 1.24 -22.80
CA LEU A 131 8.20 0.21 -23.78
C LEU A 131 7.70 0.83 -25.09
N GLY A 132 7.09 2.02 -25.05
CA GLY A 132 6.60 2.76 -26.24
C GLY A 132 7.71 3.17 -27.22
N LYS A 133 8.99 3.17 -26.79
CA LYS A 133 10.12 3.28 -27.73
C LYS A 133 10.27 2.09 -28.67
N LEU A 134 9.52 1.02 -28.44
CA LEU A 134 9.45 -0.17 -29.29
C LEU A 134 8.26 -0.14 -30.25
N GLU A 135 7.60 1.02 -30.45
CA GLU A 135 6.44 1.14 -31.36
C GLU A 135 6.78 0.56 -32.73
N SER A 136 6.19 -0.56 -33.03
CA SER A 136 6.26 -1.21 -34.35
C SER A 136 4.87 -1.59 -34.80
N LYS A 137 4.54 -1.30 -36.06
CA LYS A 137 3.31 -1.75 -36.72
C LYS A 137 3.38 -3.23 -37.13
N ASN A 138 4.53 -3.87 -36.92
CA ASN A 138 4.73 -5.29 -37.26
C ASN A 138 4.08 -6.19 -36.20
N ALA A 139 3.19 -7.09 -36.65
CA ALA A 139 2.47 -7.99 -35.76
C ALA A 139 3.36 -8.92 -34.92
N SER A 140 4.53 -9.32 -35.45
CA SER A 140 5.51 -10.11 -34.72
C SER A 140 6.15 -9.33 -33.58
N MET A 141 6.42 -8.03 -33.81
CA MET A 141 6.99 -7.15 -32.80
C MET A 141 5.98 -6.82 -31.69
N GLN A 142 4.70 -6.67 -32.04
CA GLN A 142 3.62 -6.51 -31.06
C GLN A 142 3.51 -7.72 -30.11
N LYS A 143 3.62 -8.94 -30.65
CA LYS A 143 3.64 -10.16 -29.81
C LYS A 143 4.81 -10.15 -28.83
N ILE A 144 6.01 -9.71 -29.28
CA ILE A 144 7.16 -9.58 -28.38
C ILE A 144 6.87 -8.54 -27.30
N GLN A 145 6.31 -7.39 -27.65
CA GLN A 145 5.95 -6.35 -26.67
C GLN A 145 4.96 -6.86 -25.62
N ASP A 146 3.96 -7.62 -26.01
CA ASP A 146 2.97 -8.20 -25.10
C ASP A 146 3.57 -9.22 -24.13
N MET A 147 4.66 -9.92 -24.52
CA MET A 147 5.36 -10.89 -23.70
C MET A 147 6.36 -10.25 -22.72
N LEU A 148 6.92 -9.07 -23.04
CA LEU A 148 7.98 -8.43 -22.24
C LEU A 148 7.63 -8.25 -20.76
N PRO A 149 6.43 -7.80 -20.37
CA PRO A 149 6.06 -7.66 -18.96
C PRO A 149 6.15 -8.97 -18.17
N SER A 150 5.68 -10.06 -18.77
CA SER A 150 5.72 -11.39 -18.14
C SER A 150 7.15 -11.94 -18.05
N LEU A 151 7.99 -11.68 -19.04
CA LEU A 151 9.39 -12.07 -19.04
C LEU A 151 10.20 -11.27 -18.00
N ALA A 152 9.92 -9.97 -17.84
CA ALA A 152 10.58 -9.11 -16.86
C ALA A 152 10.26 -9.49 -15.39
N GLU A 153 9.16 -10.17 -15.15
CA GLU A 153 8.77 -10.72 -13.83
C GLU A 153 9.35 -12.13 -13.59
N SER A 154 9.91 -12.77 -14.63
CA SER A 154 10.51 -14.10 -14.56
C SER A 154 11.97 -14.01 -14.10
N LEU A 155 12.40 -15.00 -13.30
CA LEU A 155 13.81 -15.19 -12.93
C LEU A 155 14.60 -16.01 -13.96
N LEU A 156 13.96 -16.39 -15.08
CA LEU A 156 14.59 -17.20 -16.12
C LEU A 156 15.50 -16.32 -17.02
N PRO A 157 16.63 -16.85 -17.48
CA PRO A 157 17.48 -16.16 -18.45
C PRO A 157 16.77 -16.00 -19.79
N VAL A 158 16.82 -14.81 -20.39
CA VAL A 158 16.21 -14.51 -21.67
C VAL A 158 17.29 -14.32 -22.74
N LEU A 159 17.22 -15.08 -23.81
CA LEU A 159 18.10 -14.92 -24.97
C LEU A 159 17.40 -14.11 -26.07
N ILE A 160 18.00 -12.96 -26.44
CA ILE A 160 17.49 -12.09 -27.50
C ILE A 160 18.34 -12.25 -28.75
N GLN A 161 17.76 -12.77 -29.84
CA GLN A 161 18.43 -12.97 -31.11
C GLN A 161 17.82 -12.10 -32.24
N GLY A 162 18.64 -11.70 -33.19
CA GLY A 162 18.24 -10.92 -34.35
C GLY A 162 19.44 -10.28 -35.06
N GLU A 163 19.26 -9.74 -36.25
CA GLU A 163 20.27 -9.06 -37.03
C GLU A 163 20.76 -7.76 -36.35
N THR A 164 21.95 -7.26 -36.76
CA THR A 164 22.45 -6.01 -36.24
C THR A 164 21.55 -4.84 -36.63
N GLY A 165 21.26 -3.94 -35.68
CA GLY A 165 20.35 -2.80 -35.92
C GLY A 165 18.87 -3.08 -35.70
N THR A 166 18.44 -4.30 -35.35
CA THR A 166 17.02 -4.66 -35.15
C THR A 166 16.43 -4.21 -33.81
N GLY A 167 17.15 -3.44 -33.01
CA GLY A 167 16.64 -2.90 -31.74
C GLY A 167 16.73 -3.86 -30.55
N LYS A 168 17.56 -4.92 -30.61
CA LYS A 168 17.79 -5.86 -29.49
C LYS A 168 18.16 -5.19 -28.19
N GLU A 169 18.95 -4.12 -28.25
CA GLU A 169 19.36 -3.36 -27.07
C GLU A 169 18.17 -2.65 -26.38
N ILE A 170 17.19 -2.19 -27.17
CA ILE A 170 15.99 -1.56 -26.64
C ILE A 170 15.12 -2.63 -25.93
N VAL A 171 15.00 -3.82 -26.53
CA VAL A 171 14.28 -4.95 -25.93
C VAL A 171 14.97 -5.40 -24.64
N ALA A 172 16.30 -5.51 -24.63
CA ALA A 172 17.07 -5.88 -23.43
C ALA A 172 16.94 -4.86 -22.28
N LYS A 173 16.87 -3.56 -22.60
CA LYS A 173 16.62 -2.49 -21.59
C LYS A 173 15.19 -2.44 -21.09
N SER A 174 14.28 -3.13 -21.74
CA SER A 174 12.85 -3.20 -21.38
C SER A 174 12.50 -4.40 -20.50
N LEU A 175 13.44 -5.35 -20.34
CA LEU A 175 13.41 -6.49 -19.41
C LEU A 175 14.02 -6.10 -18.06
#